data_5fffe86e09e3c418cf57cc6067f1f4ad
#
_entry.id   5fffe86e09e3c418cf57cc6067f1f4ad
#
_cell.length_a   1.000
_cell.length_b   1.000
_cell.length_c   1.000
_cell.angle_alpha   90.00
_cell.angle_beta   90.00
_cell.angle_gamma   90.00
#
_symmetry.space_group_name_H-M   'P 1'
#
loop_
_entity.id
_entity.type
_entity.pdbx_description
1 polymer ?
#
loop_
_entity_poly.entity_id
_entity_poly.type
_entity_poly.pdbx_seq_one_letter_code
_entity_poly.pdbx_strand_id
1 'polypeptide(L)'
;MPRTSTVESPGCPPLRALTTDSLGLIKVVEVRGKGGGTPQLVETWGPPDASRSVLATSYADSRKDPVLAVARKNGLIEFLNPLKGDVLTNIKSSESGSTDQSSYASDLLVGLHFLKSKQEYSSFMLGTLLTCTEKGKVCVRSVGRSDALLDQSIDSLSEWSVTNGGQVLCSSLDPSENYVLFGGKHVELNLWDLYTSKKIWAAKPPRPNNLGISIPTWFTASTFLCKDDHRKIVAGTSQHQVRLYDITSQRRAVISIDFRESPIKAVREDTDGHTVYVGTAIGDLASFDMRTGKMVGCYKGKCCGSIRSIAKHPDLPLIASCGLDSYLRIWDTNKRQLLSAVFLKQHLTSVVIDSHFTAQELEVTKPEGPTSKSEVRDQSDQDGNDDEETSRKSKKKRKDVASKKEKKIKMHGEEQINGIEDPAEKDWIDELPISKRKKHSKKRGEKQSD
;
A
#
# COMPACT_ATOMS: atom_id res chain seq x y z
N MET A 1 14.12 6.19 -22.27
CA MET A 1 12.85 5.78 -21.64
C MET A 1 13.16 5.19 -20.28
N PRO A 2 12.39 5.48 -19.22
CA PRO A 2 12.58 4.82 -17.92
C PRO A 2 12.34 3.32 -18.09
N ARG A 3 13.16 2.50 -17.41
CA ARG A 3 12.96 1.05 -17.40
C ARG A 3 11.59 0.75 -16.75
N THR A 4 10.85 -0.17 -17.31
CA THR A 4 9.53 -0.56 -16.81
C THR A 4 9.59 -1.30 -15.47
N SER A 5 10.72 -1.96 -15.20
CA SER A 5 10.99 -2.60 -13.92
C SER A 5 12.49 -2.63 -13.63
N THR A 6 12.85 -2.60 -12.35
CA THR A 6 14.20 -2.86 -11.85
C THR A 6 14.14 -3.94 -10.79
N VAL A 7 15.08 -4.86 -10.81
CA VAL A 7 15.20 -5.94 -9.85
C VAL A 7 16.50 -5.76 -9.09
N GLU A 8 16.41 -5.79 -7.78
CA GLU A 8 17.54 -5.89 -6.87
C GLU A 8 17.71 -7.37 -6.49
N SER A 9 18.96 -7.84 -6.45
CA SER A 9 19.24 -9.22 -6.02
C SER A 9 18.83 -9.42 -4.55
N PRO A 10 18.20 -10.53 -4.17
CA PRO A 10 18.02 -11.82 -4.85
C PRO A 10 16.73 -11.98 -5.68
N GLY A 11 15.97 -10.94 -5.92
CA GLY A 11 14.67 -11.02 -6.55
C GLY A 11 13.50 -11.08 -5.55
N CYS A 12 12.30 -10.96 -6.06
CA CYS A 12 11.09 -10.96 -5.25
C CYS A 12 10.48 -12.36 -5.19
N PRO A 13 10.05 -12.87 -4.02
CA PRO A 13 9.31 -14.13 -3.94
C PRO A 13 7.96 -14.02 -4.65
N PRO A 14 7.28 -15.15 -4.90
CA PRO A 14 5.95 -15.14 -5.50
C PRO A 14 4.99 -14.24 -4.71
N LEU A 15 4.34 -13.32 -5.41
CA LEU A 15 3.52 -12.28 -4.82
C LEU A 15 2.52 -11.76 -5.85
N ARG A 16 1.33 -11.41 -5.40
CA ARG A 16 0.34 -10.65 -6.16
C ARG A 16 0.01 -9.36 -5.42
N ALA A 17 0.16 -8.24 -6.10
CA ALA A 17 -0.18 -6.92 -5.58
C ALA A 17 -1.15 -6.21 -6.52
N LEU A 18 -2.19 -5.61 -5.96
CA LEU A 18 -3.12 -4.76 -6.69
C LEU A 18 -2.84 -3.31 -6.33
N THR A 19 -2.67 -2.49 -7.35
CA THR A 19 -2.46 -1.04 -7.18
C THR A 19 -3.56 -0.26 -7.86
N THR A 20 -3.95 0.84 -7.27
CA THR A 20 -4.93 1.77 -7.84
C THR A 20 -4.27 3.10 -8.17
N ASP A 21 -4.82 3.82 -9.14
CA ASP A 21 -4.22 5.06 -9.61
C ASP A 21 -5.19 6.26 -9.69
N SER A 22 -4.64 7.41 -10.04
CA SER A 22 -5.36 8.67 -10.17
C SER A 22 -6.29 8.74 -11.39
N LEU A 23 -6.20 7.81 -12.32
CA LEU A 23 -7.12 7.67 -13.47
C LEU A 23 -8.17 6.57 -13.24
N GLY A 24 -8.23 6.00 -12.03
CA GLY A 24 -9.22 4.99 -11.69
C GLY A 24 -8.89 3.59 -12.19
N LEU A 25 -7.69 3.35 -12.71
CA LEU A 25 -7.26 2.03 -13.11
C LEU A 25 -6.84 1.20 -11.88
N ILE A 26 -7.13 -0.10 -11.96
CA ILE A 26 -6.62 -1.09 -11.01
C ILE A 26 -5.64 -1.97 -11.79
N LYS A 27 -4.41 -2.05 -11.30
CA LYS A 27 -3.32 -2.75 -11.96
C LYS A 27 -2.87 -3.93 -11.11
N VAL A 28 -2.84 -5.09 -11.72
CA VAL A 28 -2.41 -6.34 -11.09
C VAL A 28 -0.96 -6.59 -11.44
N VAL A 29 -0.11 -6.63 -10.43
CA VAL A 29 1.32 -6.92 -10.55
C VAL A 29 1.60 -8.26 -9.87
N GLU A 30 2.19 -9.18 -10.60
CA GLU A 30 2.50 -10.52 -10.10
C GLU A 30 3.97 -10.86 -10.25
N VAL A 31 4.44 -11.64 -9.30
CA VAL A 31 5.72 -12.35 -9.37
C VAL A 31 5.40 -13.83 -9.53
N ARG A 32 5.70 -14.37 -10.70
CA ARG A 32 5.45 -15.76 -11.04
C ARG A 32 6.77 -16.52 -11.05
N GLY A 33 6.85 -17.64 -10.36
CA GLY A 33 8.01 -18.51 -10.33
C GLY A 33 8.31 -19.07 -8.95
N LYS A 34 8.57 -20.38 -8.86
CA LYS A 34 8.84 -21.10 -7.58
C LYS A 34 10.07 -20.56 -6.84
N GLY A 35 11.01 -19.96 -7.56
CA GLY A 35 12.26 -19.40 -7.02
C GLY A 35 12.26 -17.87 -6.90
N GLY A 36 11.12 -17.22 -7.13
CA GLY A 36 11.04 -15.77 -7.23
C GLY A 36 11.34 -15.24 -8.63
N GLY A 37 11.20 -13.96 -8.85
CA GLY A 37 11.40 -13.39 -10.16
C GLY A 37 11.20 -11.87 -10.19
N THR A 38 11.06 -11.35 -11.40
CA THR A 38 10.75 -9.96 -11.67
C THR A 38 9.25 -9.76 -11.64
N PRO A 39 8.70 -8.85 -10.82
CA PRO A 39 7.31 -8.46 -10.88
C PRO A 39 6.94 -7.92 -12.26
N GLN A 40 5.81 -8.34 -12.76
CA GLN A 40 5.28 -7.91 -14.06
C GLN A 40 3.84 -7.43 -13.91
N LEU A 41 3.48 -6.39 -14.66
CA LEU A 41 2.10 -5.99 -14.83
C LEU A 41 1.40 -7.04 -15.69
N VAL A 42 0.42 -7.75 -15.10
CA VAL A 42 -0.30 -8.83 -15.77
C VAL A 42 -1.59 -8.31 -16.36
N GLU A 43 -2.36 -7.55 -15.58
CA GLU A 43 -3.68 -7.06 -15.97
C GLU A 43 -3.87 -5.59 -15.56
N THR A 44 -4.76 -4.93 -16.26
CA THR A 44 -5.22 -3.58 -15.93
C THR A 44 -6.73 -3.53 -16.12
N TRP A 45 -7.45 -3.16 -15.06
CA TRP A 45 -8.90 -3.13 -15.05
C TRP A 45 -9.44 -1.70 -15.04
N GLY A 46 -10.52 -1.50 -15.78
CA GLY A 46 -11.25 -0.24 -15.88
C GLY A 46 -10.79 0.68 -17.00
N PRO A 47 -11.62 1.62 -17.42
CA PRO A 47 -11.27 2.67 -18.36
C PRO A 47 -10.50 3.79 -17.63
N PRO A 48 -9.48 4.41 -18.28
CA PRO A 48 -8.77 5.55 -17.72
C PRO A 48 -9.63 6.81 -17.76
N ASP A 49 -10.03 7.30 -16.58
CA ASP A 49 -10.83 8.50 -16.41
C ASP A 49 -10.49 9.19 -15.08
N ALA A 50 -10.14 10.47 -15.13
CA ALA A 50 -9.81 11.26 -13.95
C ALA A 50 -11.00 11.44 -12.98
N SER A 51 -12.25 11.39 -13.47
CA SER A 51 -13.45 11.40 -12.64
C SER A 51 -13.59 10.13 -11.80
N ARG A 52 -12.99 9.03 -12.24
CA ARG A 52 -12.97 7.72 -11.59
C ARG A 52 -11.75 7.51 -10.69
N SER A 53 -10.92 8.54 -10.48
CA SER A 53 -9.77 8.47 -9.57
C SER A 53 -10.12 7.76 -8.27
N VAL A 54 -9.27 6.83 -7.82
CA VAL A 54 -9.50 6.08 -6.60
C VAL A 54 -9.11 6.91 -5.39
N LEU A 55 -10.02 7.10 -4.47
CA LEU A 55 -9.84 7.85 -3.23
C LEU A 55 -9.45 6.96 -2.05
N ALA A 56 -10.15 5.84 -1.90
CA ALA A 56 -9.92 4.87 -0.83
C ALA A 56 -10.16 3.45 -1.33
N THR A 57 -9.50 2.49 -0.70
CA THR A 57 -9.65 1.06 -0.98
C THR A 57 -9.76 0.29 0.31
N SER A 58 -10.54 -0.77 0.29
CA SER A 58 -10.62 -1.77 1.36
C SER A 58 -10.54 -3.17 0.76
N TYR A 59 -9.68 -3.99 1.32
CA TYR A 59 -9.47 -5.35 0.84
C TYR A 59 -9.81 -6.35 1.94
N ALA A 60 -10.83 -7.17 1.69
CA ALA A 60 -11.16 -8.32 2.52
C ALA A 60 -10.38 -9.53 2.00
N ASP A 61 -9.25 -9.80 2.63
CA ASP A 61 -8.34 -10.88 2.30
C ASP A 61 -8.90 -12.21 2.82
N SER A 62 -9.61 -12.92 1.95
CA SER A 62 -10.24 -14.20 2.26
C SER A 62 -9.88 -15.21 1.20
N ARG A 63 -9.45 -16.41 1.60
CA ARG A 63 -9.05 -17.48 0.68
C ARG A 63 -10.17 -17.94 -0.27
N LYS A 64 -11.41 -18.00 0.22
CA LYS A 64 -12.54 -18.51 -0.58
C LYS A 64 -13.20 -17.45 -1.45
N ASP A 65 -13.31 -16.23 -0.94
CA ASP A 65 -14.13 -15.20 -1.55
C ASP A 65 -13.53 -13.81 -1.21
N PRO A 66 -12.37 -13.48 -1.79
CA PRO A 66 -11.74 -12.18 -1.57
C PRO A 66 -12.56 -11.08 -2.25
N VAL A 67 -12.62 -9.90 -1.62
CA VAL A 67 -13.36 -8.75 -2.13
C VAL A 67 -12.50 -7.50 -2.05
N LEU A 68 -12.40 -6.77 -3.15
CA LEU A 68 -11.78 -5.46 -3.22
C LEU A 68 -12.88 -4.40 -3.35
N ALA A 69 -13.06 -3.56 -2.35
CA ALA A 69 -13.91 -2.38 -2.40
C ALA A 69 -13.09 -1.15 -2.80
N VAL A 70 -13.59 -0.37 -3.74
CA VAL A 70 -12.90 0.80 -4.31
C VAL A 70 -13.85 1.99 -4.31
N ALA A 71 -13.51 3.05 -3.58
CA ALA A 71 -14.24 4.32 -3.62
C ALA A 71 -13.67 5.24 -4.70
N ARG A 72 -14.52 5.72 -5.58
CA ARG A 72 -14.15 6.57 -6.70
C ARG A 72 -14.53 8.04 -6.47
N LYS A 73 -13.81 8.94 -7.10
CA LYS A 73 -14.02 10.39 -6.98
C LYS A 73 -15.43 10.84 -7.44
N ASN A 74 -16.02 10.12 -8.39
CA ASN A 74 -17.38 10.39 -8.86
C ASN A 74 -18.49 9.91 -7.89
N GLY A 75 -18.12 9.47 -6.67
CA GLY A 75 -19.06 8.99 -5.66
C GLY A 75 -19.52 7.53 -5.85
N LEU A 76 -18.98 6.81 -6.81
CA LEU A 76 -19.27 5.40 -7.00
C LEU A 76 -18.36 4.54 -6.12
N ILE A 77 -18.92 3.54 -5.46
CA ILE A 77 -18.18 2.52 -4.73
C ILE A 77 -18.41 1.21 -5.45
N GLU A 78 -17.33 0.62 -5.95
CA GLU A 78 -17.33 -0.64 -6.69
C GLU A 78 -16.76 -1.75 -5.83
N PHE A 79 -17.39 -2.91 -5.87
CA PHE A 79 -16.91 -4.15 -5.26
C PHE A 79 -16.49 -5.09 -6.37
N LEU A 80 -15.22 -5.50 -6.33
CA LEU A 80 -14.62 -6.32 -7.38
C LEU A 80 -14.09 -7.64 -6.80
N ASN A 81 -14.13 -8.66 -7.65
CA ASN A 81 -13.37 -9.86 -7.39
C ASN A 81 -11.88 -9.60 -7.72
N PRO A 82 -10.97 -9.62 -6.76
CA PRO A 82 -9.57 -9.27 -6.98
C PRO A 82 -8.81 -10.34 -7.80
N LEU A 83 -9.39 -11.52 -8.01
CA LEU A 83 -8.79 -12.60 -8.80
C LEU A 83 -9.04 -12.42 -10.30
N LYS A 84 -10.25 -11.94 -10.66
CA LYS A 84 -10.70 -11.85 -12.06
C LYS A 84 -10.94 -10.41 -12.53
N GLY A 85 -11.12 -9.46 -11.62
CA GLY A 85 -11.48 -8.09 -11.94
C GLY A 85 -12.98 -7.87 -12.22
N ASP A 86 -13.80 -8.90 -12.07
CA ASP A 86 -15.24 -8.81 -12.27
C ASP A 86 -15.87 -7.92 -11.20
N VAL A 87 -16.81 -7.07 -11.61
CA VAL A 87 -17.58 -6.22 -10.71
C VAL A 87 -18.70 -7.04 -10.09
N LEU A 88 -18.68 -7.18 -8.77
CA LEU A 88 -19.69 -7.93 -8.01
C LEU A 88 -20.94 -7.09 -7.76
N THR A 89 -20.75 -5.82 -7.39
CA THR A 89 -21.85 -4.87 -7.16
C THR A 89 -21.33 -3.44 -7.13
N ASN A 90 -22.21 -2.46 -7.29
CA ASN A 90 -21.91 -1.02 -7.26
C ASN A 90 -22.90 -0.29 -6.36
N ILE A 91 -22.39 0.68 -5.58
CA ILE A 91 -23.20 1.51 -4.70
C ILE A 91 -22.84 2.98 -4.92
N LYS A 92 -23.81 3.88 -4.91
CA LYS A 92 -23.56 5.33 -4.87
C LYS A 92 -23.35 5.78 -3.42
N SER A 93 -22.39 6.65 -3.19
CA SER A 93 -22.05 7.12 -1.83
C SER A 93 -23.09 8.06 -1.24
N SER A 94 -23.91 8.74 -2.07
CA SER A 94 -24.96 9.67 -1.62
C SER A 94 -26.29 9.33 -2.27
N GLU A 95 -27.25 8.89 -1.45
CA GLU A 95 -28.67 8.91 -1.74
C GLU A 95 -29.32 10.13 -1.08
N SER A 96 -28.79 11.33 -1.25
CA SER A 96 -29.54 12.52 -0.85
C SER A 96 -30.47 12.89 -2.00
N GLY A 97 -31.76 12.59 -1.81
CA GLY A 97 -32.85 12.96 -2.70
C GLY A 97 -33.14 14.47 -2.79
N SER A 98 -32.12 15.32 -2.72
CA SER A 98 -32.23 16.76 -2.95
C SER A 98 -31.80 17.07 -4.38
N THR A 99 -32.75 17.52 -5.16
CA THR A 99 -32.66 17.95 -6.58
C THR A 99 -31.86 19.24 -6.80
N ASP A 100 -31.19 19.79 -5.80
CA ASP A 100 -30.41 21.02 -5.93
C ASP A 100 -28.99 20.73 -6.45
N GLN A 101 -28.82 20.80 -7.77
CA GLN A 101 -27.58 20.62 -8.50
C GLN A 101 -26.52 21.73 -8.32
N SER A 102 -26.74 22.73 -7.47
CA SER A 102 -25.90 23.94 -7.44
C SER A 102 -24.90 24.08 -6.29
N SER A 103 -24.76 23.10 -5.40
CA SER A 103 -23.83 23.19 -4.25
C SER A 103 -22.93 21.96 -4.03
N TYR A 104 -22.53 21.28 -5.10
CA TYR A 104 -21.59 20.16 -5.04
C TYR A 104 -20.12 20.62 -4.92
N ALA A 105 -19.76 21.20 -3.80
CA ALA A 105 -18.45 20.92 -3.23
C ALA A 105 -18.54 19.47 -2.72
N SER A 106 -18.18 18.52 -3.58
CA SER A 106 -18.31 17.08 -3.35
C SER A 106 -17.61 16.71 -2.04
N ASP A 107 -18.38 16.22 -1.06
CA ASP A 107 -17.83 15.69 0.19
C ASP A 107 -17.11 14.39 -0.15
N LEU A 108 -15.78 14.45 -0.24
CA LEU A 108 -14.95 13.35 -0.74
C LEU A 108 -14.90 12.23 0.30
N LEU A 109 -14.97 11.00 -0.17
CA LEU A 109 -14.72 9.81 0.65
C LEU A 109 -13.25 9.73 1.01
N VAL A 110 -12.95 9.67 2.31
CA VAL A 110 -11.61 9.52 2.87
C VAL A 110 -11.41 8.14 3.46
N GLY A 111 -12.44 7.59 4.10
CA GLY A 111 -12.41 6.29 4.73
C GLY A 111 -13.35 5.32 4.02
N LEU A 112 -12.85 4.13 3.72
CA LEU A 112 -13.61 3.01 3.18
C LEU A 112 -13.16 1.74 3.90
N HIS A 113 -14.08 1.08 4.59
CA HIS A 113 -13.82 -0.17 5.29
C HIS A 113 -14.93 -1.17 4.99
N PHE A 114 -14.55 -2.27 4.38
CA PHE A 114 -15.46 -3.36 4.09
C PHE A 114 -15.28 -4.45 5.14
N LEU A 115 -16.35 -4.73 5.87
CA LEU A 115 -16.46 -5.75 6.89
C LEU A 115 -17.15 -6.96 6.28
N LYS A 116 -16.45 -8.10 6.23
CA LYS A 116 -17.05 -9.32 5.73
C LYS A 116 -17.97 -9.88 6.80
N SER A 117 -19.24 -10.14 6.44
CA SER A 117 -20.21 -10.72 7.36
C SER A 117 -19.67 -12.01 7.99
N LYS A 118 -19.64 -12.05 9.34
CA LYS A 118 -19.29 -13.26 10.10
C LYS A 118 -20.44 -14.30 10.07
N GLN A 119 -21.60 -13.91 9.56
CA GLN A 119 -22.77 -14.80 9.44
C GLN A 119 -22.79 -15.44 8.06
N GLU A 120 -22.45 -16.71 7.99
CA GLU A 120 -22.48 -17.53 6.78
C GLU A 120 -23.91 -17.80 6.25
N TYR A 121 -24.95 -17.21 6.84
CA TYR A 121 -26.34 -17.64 6.64
C TYR A 121 -27.06 -17.00 5.45
N SER A 122 -26.45 -16.10 4.70
CA SER A 122 -27.12 -15.54 3.54
C SER A 122 -26.16 -15.42 2.35
N SER A 123 -26.37 -16.27 1.37
CA SER A 123 -25.64 -16.24 0.09
C SER A 123 -25.86 -14.93 -0.69
N PHE A 124 -26.83 -14.11 -0.27
CA PHE A 124 -27.20 -12.86 -0.93
C PHE A 124 -26.46 -11.63 -0.39
N MET A 125 -25.85 -11.72 0.79
CA MET A 125 -25.14 -10.60 1.40
C MET A 125 -23.64 -10.71 1.15
N LEU A 126 -23.04 -9.63 0.64
CA LEU A 126 -21.59 -9.52 0.46
C LEU A 126 -20.90 -9.18 1.78
N GLY A 127 -21.48 -8.26 2.55
CA GLY A 127 -20.94 -7.80 3.83
C GLY A 127 -21.53 -6.46 4.27
N THR A 128 -20.82 -5.80 5.17
CA THR A 128 -21.15 -4.46 5.67
C THR A 128 -20.08 -3.46 5.23
N LEU A 129 -20.48 -2.30 4.77
CA LEU A 129 -19.61 -1.24 4.33
C LEU A 129 -19.69 -0.06 5.30
N LEU A 130 -18.52 0.37 5.79
CA LEU A 130 -18.38 1.64 6.51
C LEU A 130 -17.68 2.64 5.59
N THR A 131 -18.30 3.81 5.45
CA THR A 131 -17.76 4.94 4.69
C THR A 131 -17.62 6.16 5.58
N CYS A 132 -16.56 6.95 5.38
CA CYS A 132 -16.35 8.23 6.05
C CYS A 132 -15.97 9.30 5.02
N THR A 133 -16.62 10.45 5.11
CA THR A 133 -16.33 11.59 4.24
C THR A 133 -15.36 12.56 4.90
N GLU A 134 -14.80 13.47 4.12
CA GLU A 134 -13.88 14.52 4.59
C GLU A 134 -14.55 15.44 5.62
N LYS A 135 -15.84 15.70 5.50
CA LYS A 135 -16.62 16.48 6.46
C LYS A 135 -16.95 15.71 7.74
N GLY A 136 -16.59 14.42 7.81
CA GLY A 136 -16.79 13.57 8.98
C GLY A 136 -18.15 12.89 9.06
N LYS A 137 -18.91 12.85 7.97
CA LYS A 137 -20.12 12.03 7.89
C LYS A 137 -19.71 10.57 7.75
N VAL A 138 -20.14 9.73 8.67
CA VAL A 138 -19.93 8.27 8.65
C VAL A 138 -21.25 7.58 8.38
N CYS A 139 -21.21 6.60 7.51
CA CYS A 139 -22.37 5.78 7.18
C CYS A 139 -21.98 4.30 7.15
N VAL A 140 -22.78 3.45 7.79
CA VAL A 140 -22.67 2.01 7.77
C VAL A 140 -23.86 1.44 7.01
N ARG A 141 -23.58 0.62 5.98
CA ARG A 141 -24.59 0.06 5.08
C ARG A 141 -24.35 -1.43 4.87
N SER A 142 -25.43 -2.19 4.71
CA SER A 142 -25.37 -3.56 4.23
C SER A 142 -25.15 -3.57 2.72
N VAL A 143 -24.35 -4.53 2.23
CA VAL A 143 -24.02 -4.70 0.80
C VAL A 143 -24.49 -6.07 0.35
N GLY A 144 -25.42 -6.11 -0.63
CA GLY A 144 -25.89 -7.33 -1.27
C GLY A 144 -25.13 -7.67 -2.56
N ARG A 145 -25.23 -8.91 -3.03
CA ARG A 145 -24.77 -9.31 -4.37
C ARG A 145 -25.80 -8.90 -5.42
N SER A 146 -25.34 -8.41 -6.56
CA SER A 146 -26.19 -7.90 -7.65
C SER A 146 -27.12 -8.92 -8.31
N ASP A 147 -26.89 -10.23 -8.08
CA ASP A 147 -27.70 -11.31 -8.67
C ASP A 147 -29.10 -11.44 -8.07
N ALA A 148 -29.42 -10.73 -7.01
CA ALA A 148 -30.75 -10.68 -6.46
C ALA A 148 -31.58 -9.63 -7.22
N LEU A 149 -32.52 -10.09 -8.05
CA LEU A 149 -33.49 -9.34 -8.87
C LEU A 149 -34.49 -8.48 -8.05
N LEU A 150 -34.10 -7.94 -6.94
CA LEU A 150 -34.92 -7.06 -6.11
C LEU A 150 -34.19 -5.74 -5.93
N ASP A 151 -34.83 -4.70 -6.38
CA ASP A 151 -34.58 -3.29 -6.08
C ASP A 151 -34.60 -3.09 -4.54
N GLN A 152 -33.58 -3.62 -3.86
CA GLN A 152 -33.48 -3.48 -2.42
C GLN A 152 -32.88 -2.12 -2.12
N SER A 153 -33.73 -1.26 -1.60
CA SER A 153 -33.31 -0.10 -0.82
C SER A 153 -32.15 -0.55 0.09
N ILE A 154 -30.95 -0.05 -0.20
CA ILE A 154 -29.75 -0.31 0.59
C ILE A 154 -29.96 0.45 1.90
N ASP A 155 -30.57 -0.20 2.89
CA ASP A 155 -30.85 0.42 4.16
C ASP A 155 -29.55 0.80 4.87
N SER A 156 -29.41 2.08 5.18
CA SER A 156 -28.35 2.54 6.05
C SER A 156 -28.62 1.99 7.45
N LEU A 157 -27.73 1.15 7.97
CA LEU A 157 -27.83 0.58 9.31
C LEU A 157 -27.64 1.66 10.38
N SER A 158 -26.71 2.58 10.15
CA SER A 158 -26.44 3.72 11.04
C SER A 158 -25.71 4.84 10.32
N GLU A 159 -25.97 6.06 10.76
CA GLU A 159 -25.30 7.26 10.26
C GLU A 159 -25.01 8.21 11.43
N TRP A 160 -23.78 8.77 11.48
CA TRP A 160 -23.39 9.74 12.49
C TRP A 160 -22.31 10.69 11.98
N SER A 161 -22.05 11.77 12.74
CA SER A 161 -20.96 12.70 12.46
C SER A 161 -19.84 12.56 13.48
N VAL A 162 -18.61 12.46 12.99
CA VAL A 162 -17.38 12.35 13.79
C VAL A 162 -16.93 13.69 14.32
N THR A 163 -17.19 14.76 13.58
CA THR A 163 -16.72 16.13 13.89
C THR A 163 -17.80 17.15 13.58
N ASN A 164 -17.80 18.24 14.34
CA ASN A 164 -18.64 19.41 14.10
C ASN A 164 -17.86 20.54 13.41
N GLY A 165 -16.62 20.29 13.01
CA GLY A 165 -15.72 21.21 12.32
C GLY A 165 -14.35 20.58 12.15
N GLY A 166 -13.62 21.00 11.11
CA GLY A 166 -12.37 20.37 10.70
C GLY A 166 -12.58 19.35 9.57
N GLN A 167 -11.49 18.71 9.14
CA GLN A 167 -11.49 17.77 8.03
C GLN A 167 -10.95 16.43 8.51
N VAL A 168 -11.70 15.35 8.29
CA VAL A 168 -11.20 13.98 8.49
C VAL A 168 -10.28 13.65 7.33
N LEU A 169 -9.07 13.16 7.61
CA LEU A 169 -8.06 12.83 6.61
C LEU A 169 -7.59 11.38 6.70
N CYS A 170 -7.85 10.72 7.81
CA CYS A 170 -7.50 9.31 7.99
C CYS A 170 -8.57 8.59 8.80
N SER A 171 -8.77 7.34 8.46
CA SER A 171 -9.58 6.39 9.22
C SER A 171 -8.89 5.03 9.22
N SER A 172 -9.11 4.27 10.30
CA SER A 172 -8.57 2.92 10.43
C SER A 172 -9.57 2.05 11.16
N LEU A 173 -9.77 0.85 10.64
CA LEU A 173 -10.63 -0.16 11.26
C LEU A 173 -9.78 -1.08 12.12
N ASP A 174 -10.27 -1.40 13.31
CA ASP A 174 -9.67 -2.41 14.17
C ASP A 174 -9.82 -3.81 13.56
N PRO A 175 -8.81 -4.69 13.66
CA PRO A 175 -8.90 -6.05 13.13
C PRO A 175 -10.04 -6.89 13.71
N SER A 176 -10.54 -6.57 14.92
CA SER A 176 -11.74 -7.21 15.50
C SER A 176 -13.05 -6.76 14.84
N GLU A 177 -13.01 -5.72 13.98
CA GLU A 177 -14.14 -5.09 13.31
C GLU A 177 -15.18 -4.45 14.27
N ASN A 178 -14.79 -4.19 15.53
CA ASN A 178 -15.67 -3.59 16.52
C ASN A 178 -15.44 -2.08 16.68
N TYR A 179 -14.24 -1.61 16.36
CA TYR A 179 -13.84 -0.22 16.61
C TYR A 179 -13.30 0.44 15.35
N VAL A 180 -13.59 1.73 15.21
CA VAL A 180 -13.05 2.55 14.12
C VAL A 180 -12.43 3.82 14.68
N LEU A 181 -11.30 4.19 14.10
CA LEU A 181 -10.51 5.36 14.45
C LEU A 181 -10.63 6.41 13.35
N PHE A 182 -10.80 7.67 13.73
CA PHE A 182 -10.78 8.80 12.82
C PHE A 182 -9.83 9.88 13.32
N GLY A 183 -9.24 10.61 12.38
CA GLY A 183 -8.38 11.73 12.68
C GLY A 183 -8.21 12.64 11.47
N GLY A 184 -7.73 13.87 11.68
CA GLY A 184 -7.58 14.78 10.57
C GLY A 184 -7.05 16.17 10.92
N LYS A 185 -7.34 17.13 10.07
CA LYS A 185 -6.98 18.53 10.27
C LYS A 185 -8.02 19.18 11.19
N HIS A 186 -7.56 19.67 12.34
CA HIS A 186 -8.40 20.16 13.44
C HIS A 186 -9.38 19.11 14.01
N VAL A 187 -9.11 17.84 13.73
CA VAL A 187 -9.84 16.69 14.28
C VAL A 187 -8.86 15.86 15.07
N GLU A 188 -9.04 15.82 16.40
CA GLU A 188 -8.25 14.95 17.26
C GLU A 188 -8.59 13.48 16.97
N LEU A 189 -7.62 12.59 17.18
CA LEU A 189 -7.88 11.15 17.08
C LEU A 189 -9.03 10.78 17.99
N ASN A 190 -10.01 10.10 17.45
CA ASN A 190 -11.19 9.66 18.19
C ASN A 190 -11.53 8.22 17.79
N LEU A 191 -11.87 7.43 18.80
CA LEU A 191 -12.23 6.03 18.68
C LEU A 191 -13.73 5.87 18.91
N TRP A 192 -14.35 5.12 18.03
CA TRP A 192 -15.78 4.86 18.04
C TRP A 192 -16.04 3.36 18.10
N ASP A 193 -17.06 2.99 18.85
CA ASP A 193 -17.62 1.65 18.88
C ASP A 193 -18.65 1.55 17.75
N LEU A 194 -18.48 0.60 16.84
CA LEU A 194 -19.34 0.42 15.67
C LEU A 194 -20.73 -0.12 16.04
N TYR A 195 -20.81 -0.93 17.09
CA TYR A 195 -22.07 -1.50 17.52
C TYR A 195 -23.02 -0.44 18.12
N THR A 196 -22.48 0.45 18.95
CA THR A 196 -23.26 1.49 19.60
C THR A 196 -23.27 2.82 18.86
N SER A 197 -22.42 2.98 17.83
CA SER A 197 -22.17 4.22 17.10
C SER A 197 -21.80 5.39 18.04
N LYS A 198 -21.10 5.08 19.15
CA LYS A 198 -20.72 6.06 20.17
C LYS A 198 -19.19 6.25 20.22
N LYS A 199 -18.81 7.51 20.45
CA LYS A 199 -17.40 7.83 20.69
C LYS A 199 -17.00 7.37 22.10
N ILE A 200 -16.04 6.47 22.20
CA ILE A 200 -15.53 5.90 23.45
C ILE A 200 -14.28 6.61 23.97
N TRP A 201 -13.45 7.14 23.06
CA TRP A 201 -12.22 7.82 23.43
C TRP A 201 -11.90 8.94 22.43
N ALA A 202 -11.18 9.97 22.92
CA ALA A 202 -10.60 10.99 22.08
C ALA A 202 -9.27 11.47 22.65
N ALA A 203 -8.27 11.63 21.78
CA ALA A 203 -6.99 12.18 22.13
C ALA A 203 -7.11 13.62 22.66
N LYS A 204 -6.07 14.07 23.36
CA LYS A 204 -5.85 15.48 23.72
C LYS A 204 -4.63 16.01 22.98
N PRO A 205 -4.66 17.27 22.54
CA PRO A 205 -3.49 17.89 21.89
C PRO A 205 -2.27 17.90 22.84
N PRO A 206 -1.06 18.01 22.30
CA PRO A 206 0.15 18.20 23.08
C PRO A 206 0.01 19.42 24.01
N ARG A 207 0.76 19.46 25.08
CA ARG A 207 0.83 20.64 25.92
C ARG A 207 1.43 21.80 25.13
N PRO A 208 0.93 23.03 25.33
CA PRO A 208 1.59 24.20 24.77
C PRO A 208 3.08 24.23 25.16
N ASN A 209 3.90 24.80 24.31
CA ASN A 209 5.30 25.01 24.62
C ASN A 209 5.48 26.06 25.76
N ASN A 210 6.73 26.31 26.15
CA ASN A 210 7.04 27.31 27.23
C ASN A 210 6.57 28.72 26.90
N LEU A 211 6.27 29.02 25.64
CA LEU A 211 5.71 30.30 25.18
C LEU A 211 4.17 30.32 25.09
N GLY A 212 3.52 29.24 25.53
CA GLY A 212 2.06 29.11 25.43
C GLY A 212 1.54 28.79 24.03
N ILE A 213 2.40 28.51 23.06
CA ILE A 213 2.03 28.22 21.69
C ILE A 213 1.59 26.76 21.59
N SER A 214 0.37 26.54 21.11
CA SER A 214 -0.16 25.20 20.81
C SER A 214 0.15 24.81 19.38
N ILE A 215 0.58 23.57 19.18
CA ILE A 215 0.76 22.98 17.85
C ILE A 215 -0.60 22.55 17.35
N PRO A 216 -1.09 23.02 16.18
CA PRO A 216 -2.37 22.61 15.66
C PRO A 216 -2.39 21.12 15.32
N THR A 217 -3.49 20.46 15.58
CA THR A 217 -3.69 19.05 15.28
C THR A 217 -3.87 18.85 13.79
N TRP A 218 -3.06 17.95 13.22
CA TRP A 218 -3.16 17.58 11.82
C TRP A 218 -2.66 16.14 11.61
N PHE A 219 -3.57 15.19 11.81
CA PHE A 219 -3.31 13.78 11.54
C PHE A 219 -3.52 13.47 10.07
N THR A 220 -2.62 12.70 9.48
CA THR A 220 -2.61 12.37 8.05
C THR A 220 -2.72 10.88 7.78
N ALA A 221 -2.36 10.05 8.74
CA ALA A 221 -2.47 8.60 8.71
C ALA A 221 -2.60 8.05 10.13
N SER A 222 -3.27 6.92 10.27
CA SER A 222 -3.43 6.24 11.55
C SER A 222 -3.56 4.73 11.35
N THR A 223 -3.19 3.96 12.38
CA THR A 223 -3.37 2.51 12.42
C THR A 223 -3.45 2.02 13.85
N PHE A 224 -4.05 0.85 14.06
CA PHE A 224 -3.94 0.09 15.32
C PHE A 224 -2.63 -0.68 15.31
N LEU A 225 -1.93 -0.71 16.45
CA LEU A 225 -0.61 -1.32 16.53
C LEU A 225 -0.66 -2.85 16.64
N CYS A 226 -1.65 -3.37 17.36
CA CYS A 226 -1.80 -4.80 17.61
C CYS A 226 -3.09 -5.32 16.98
N LYS A 227 -3.06 -6.56 16.47
CA LYS A 227 -4.25 -7.21 15.91
C LYS A 227 -5.28 -7.57 16.97
N ASP A 228 -4.82 -7.92 18.16
CA ASP A 228 -5.67 -8.41 19.26
C ASP A 228 -5.97 -7.34 20.33
N ASP A 229 -5.42 -6.14 20.18
CA ASP A 229 -5.56 -5.06 21.16
C ASP A 229 -5.77 -3.70 20.50
N HIS A 230 -7.01 -3.22 20.52
CA HIS A 230 -7.41 -1.91 19.98
C HIS A 230 -6.90 -0.70 20.81
N ARG A 231 -6.26 -0.95 21.98
CA ARG A 231 -5.87 0.11 22.92
C ARG A 231 -4.65 0.92 22.47
N LYS A 232 -3.80 0.34 21.64
CA LYS A 232 -2.59 0.98 21.14
C LYS A 232 -2.78 1.48 19.72
N ILE A 233 -2.67 2.80 19.55
CA ILE A 233 -2.92 3.50 18.29
C ILE A 233 -1.66 4.25 17.90
N VAL A 234 -1.25 4.12 16.63
CA VAL A 234 -0.15 4.89 16.05
C VAL A 234 -0.71 5.85 15.00
N ALA A 235 -0.24 7.08 15.04
CA ALA A 235 -0.65 8.09 14.08
C ALA A 235 0.52 8.91 13.56
N GLY A 236 0.50 9.19 12.27
CA GLY A 236 1.37 10.13 11.59
C GLY A 236 0.74 11.51 11.49
N THR A 237 1.57 12.55 11.61
CA THR A 237 1.12 13.94 11.53
C THR A 237 1.69 14.65 10.32
N SER A 238 1.07 15.74 9.93
CA SER A 238 1.60 16.66 8.92
C SER A 238 2.86 17.40 9.40
N GLN A 239 3.10 17.41 10.72
CA GLN A 239 4.26 18.01 11.36
C GLN A 239 5.36 16.97 11.65
N HIS A 240 5.57 16.04 10.73
CA HIS A 240 6.65 15.03 10.75
C HIS A 240 6.75 14.16 12.00
N GLN A 241 5.68 14.08 12.82
CA GLN A 241 5.68 13.27 14.05
C GLN A 241 4.96 11.94 13.87
N VAL A 242 5.56 10.89 14.41
CA VAL A 242 4.93 9.59 14.63
C VAL A 242 4.57 9.49 16.11
N ARG A 243 3.28 9.34 16.42
CA ARG A 243 2.79 9.37 17.81
C ARG A 243 2.13 8.06 18.17
N LEU A 244 2.51 7.51 19.33
CA LEU A 244 1.84 6.37 19.96
C LEU A 244 0.88 6.89 21.03
N TYR A 245 -0.34 6.39 20.98
CA TYR A 245 -1.36 6.57 22.00
C TYR A 245 -1.69 5.24 22.64
N ASP A 246 -1.89 5.26 23.94
CA ASP A 246 -2.42 4.15 24.73
C ASP A 246 -3.68 4.64 25.44
N ILE A 247 -4.82 4.08 25.05
CA ILE A 247 -6.14 4.48 25.55
C ILE A 247 -6.25 4.29 27.05
N THR A 248 -5.61 3.26 27.60
CA THR A 248 -5.66 2.93 29.02
C THR A 248 -4.75 3.80 29.87
N SER A 249 -3.66 4.30 29.29
CA SER A 249 -2.68 5.09 30.02
C SER A 249 -3.08 6.56 30.11
N GLN A 250 -3.20 7.21 28.98
CA GLN A 250 -3.52 8.64 28.92
C GLN A 250 -4.09 9.07 27.57
N ARG A 251 -4.77 10.23 27.56
CA ARG A 251 -5.34 10.79 26.31
C ARG A 251 -4.32 11.53 25.45
N ARG A 252 -3.10 11.84 25.95
CA ARG A 252 -2.00 12.41 25.15
C ARG A 252 -1.09 11.31 24.65
N ALA A 253 -0.31 11.61 23.62
CA ALA A 253 0.68 10.68 23.11
C ALA A 253 1.63 10.21 24.23
N VAL A 254 1.85 8.91 24.30
CA VAL A 254 2.80 8.25 25.20
C VAL A 254 4.22 8.39 24.65
N ILE A 255 4.34 8.21 23.34
CA ILE A 255 5.59 8.36 22.59
C ILE A 255 5.31 9.32 21.43
N SER A 256 6.26 10.24 21.19
CA SER A 256 6.26 11.12 20.03
C SER A 256 7.66 11.17 19.46
N ILE A 257 7.80 10.81 18.19
CA ILE A 257 9.07 10.71 17.48
C ILE A 257 9.02 11.68 16.32
N ASP A 258 9.97 12.60 16.22
CA ASP A 258 10.16 13.45 15.06
C ASP A 258 10.94 12.68 13.99
N PHE A 259 10.40 12.62 12.77
CA PHE A 259 11.03 11.92 11.66
C PHE A 259 11.14 12.81 10.44
N ARG A 260 12.38 13.18 10.10
CA ARG A 260 12.66 14.11 9.02
C ARG A 260 11.92 15.45 9.22
N GLU A 261 11.88 16.27 8.20
CA GLU A 261 11.14 17.55 8.19
C GLU A 261 9.95 17.52 7.22
N SER A 262 9.44 16.30 6.95
CA SER A 262 8.43 16.05 5.94
C SER A 262 7.17 15.42 6.54
N PRO A 263 5.99 15.84 6.09
CA PRO A 263 4.73 15.25 6.54
C PRO A 263 4.71 13.73 6.39
N ILE A 264 4.21 13.04 7.41
CA ILE A 264 3.91 11.61 7.32
C ILE A 264 2.66 11.44 6.46
N LYS A 265 2.68 10.51 5.52
CA LYS A 265 1.55 10.27 4.60
C LYS A 265 0.96 8.88 4.68
N ALA A 266 1.76 7.91 5.08
CA ALA A 266 1.32 6.53 5.25
C ALA A 266 1.92 5.94 6.52
N VAL A 267 1.11 5.20 7.25
CA VAL A 267 1.51 4.43 8.44
C VAL A 267 0.90 3.04 8.32
N ARG A 268 1.72 2.01 8.54
CA ARG A 268 1.27 0.62 8.51
C ARG A 268 1.93 -0.18 9.63
N GLU A 269 1.15 -0.94 10.35
CA GLU A 269 1.62 -1.86 11.39
C GLU A 269 2.30 -3.11 10.80
N ASP A 270 3.22 -3.70 11.56
CA ASP A 270 3.70 -5.05 11.33
C ASP A 270 2.88 -6.07 12.12
N THR A 271 3.06 -7.33 11.81
CA THR A 271 2.40 -8.47 12.48
C THR A 271 2.95 -8.74 13.89
N ASP A 272 4.08 -8.15 14.24
CA ASP A 272 4.76 -8.31 15.54
C ASP A 272 4.12 -7.49 16.68
N GLY A 273 3.18 -6.59 16.37
CA GLY A 273 2.46 -5.75 17.33
C GLY A 273 3.29 -4.63 17.96
N HIS A 274 4.46 -4.31 17.42
CA HIS A 274 5.30 -3.23 17.95
C HIS A 274 6.07 -2.44 16.88
N THR A 275 6.29 -3.00 15.70
CA THR A 275 6.94 -2.32 14.59
C THR A 275 5.91 -1.61 13.69
N VAL A 276 6.25 -0.41 13.25
CA VAL A 276 5.43 0.39 12.34
C VAL A 276 6.26 0.90 11.19
N TYR A 277 5.72 0.80 9.97
CA TYR A 277 6.29 1.35 8.75
C TYR A 277 5.68 2.72 8.47
N VAL A 278 6.53 3.67 8.17
CA VAL A 278 6.15 5.08 7.99
C VAL A 278 6.66 5.60 6.67
N GLY A 279 5.76 6.17 5.87
CA GLY A 279 6.06 6.80 4.60
C GLY A 279 5.83 8.30 4.63
N THR A 280 6.78 9.08 4.07
CA THR A 280 6.73 10.54 4.06
C THR A 280 6.26 11.13 2.74
N ALA A 281 5.98 12.42 2.74
CA ALA A 281 5.61 13.18 1.55
C ALA A 281 6.76 13.36 0.54
N ILE A 282 8.02 13.17 0.95
CA ILE A 282 9.20 13.27 0.07
C ILE A 282 9.57 11.90 -0.52
N GLY A 283 9.14 10.80 0.13
CA GLY A 283 9.44 9.45 -0.33
C GLY A 283 10.33 8.65 0.62
N ASP A 284 10.63 9.16 1.80
CA ASP A 284 11.33 8.38 2.82
C ASP A 284 10.43 7.28 3.37
N LEU A 285 10.96 6.08 3.49
CA LEU A 285 10.33 4.93 4.11
C LEU A 285 11.22 4.45 5.26
N ALA A 286 10.64 4.32 6.46
CA ALA A 286 11.35 3.87 7.65
C ALA A 286 10.49 2.97 8.52
N SER A 287 11.13 2.18 9.37
CA SER A 287 10.49 1.38 10.42
C SER A 287 10.86 1.88 11.81
N PHE A 288 9.89 1.85 12.72
CA PHE A 288 10.01 2.29 14.10
C PHE A 288 9.55 1.21 15.07
N ASP A 289 10.29 1.00 16.16
CA ASP A 289 9.84 0.20 17.29
C ASP A 289 9.08 1.10 18.27
N MET A 290 7.79 0.90 18.37
CA MET A 290 6.90 1.71 19.20
C MET A 290 6.98 1.37 20.70
N ARG A 291 7.69 0.30 21.12
CA ARG A 291 7.99 0.02 22.54
C ARG A 291 9.09 0.95 23.04
N THR A 292 10.12 1.13 22.23
CA THR A 292 11.31 1.91 22.60
C THR A 292 11.26 3.35 22.10
N GLY A 293 10.37 3.65 21.15
CA GLY A 293 10.31 4.95 20.48
C GLY A 293 11.53 5.21 19.59
N LYS A 294 12.21 4.15 19.12
CA LYS A 294 13.42 4.29 18.29
C LYS A 294 13.16 3.88 16.84
N MET A 295 13.84 4.56 15.94
CA MET A 295 13.89 4.16 14.54
C MET A 295 14.73 2.88 14.43
N VAL A 296 14.14 1.83 13.83
CA VAL A 296 14.81 0.56 13.54
C VAL A 296 15.70 0.70 12.31
N GLY A 297 15.22 1.44 11.29
CA GLY A 297 16.01 1.74 10.10
C GLY A 297 15.22 2.37 8.97
N CYS A 298 15.95 2.91 8.00
CA CYS A 298 15.41 3.46 6.77
C CYS A 298 15.55 2.46 5.62
N TYR A 299 14.63 2.50 4.70
CA TYR A 299 14.65 1.73 3.47
C TYR A 299 15.31 2.57 2.38
N LYS A 300 16.53 2.19 2.00
CA LYS A 300 17.31 2.91 0.99
C LYS A 300 16.81 2.54 -0.40
N GLY A 301 16.17 3.49 -1.09
CA GLY A 301 15.70 3.36 -2.46
C GLY A 301 15.47 4.73 -3.08
N LYS A 302 15.41 4.79 -4.40
CA LYS A 302 15.20 6.03 -5.15
C LYS A 302 13.69 6.37 -5.23
N CYS A 303 13.06 6.66 -4.10
CA CYS A 303 11.70 7.20 -4.10
C CYS A 303 11.75 8.71 -4.33
N CYS A 304 11.12 9.17 -5.41
CA CYS A 304 11.11 10.58 -5.80
C CYS A 304 9.69 11.15 -5.74
N GLY A 305 8.96 10.88 -4.67
CA GLY A 305 7.59 11.38 -4.52
C GLY A 305 6.91 10.84 -3.27
N SER A 306 5.80 11.47 -2.90
CA SER A 306 5.04 11.11 -1.71
C SER A 306 4.62 9.64 -1.72
N ILE A 307 4.96 8.91 -0.67
CA ILE A 307 4.42 7.57 -0.42
C ILE A 307 2.96 7.74 0.00
N ARG A 308 2.05 7.09 -0.73
CA ARG A 308 0.61 7.19 -0.50
C ARG A 308 0.06 6.03 0.30
N SER A 309 0.56 4.84 0.05
CA SER A 309 0.10 3.63 0.71
C SER A 309 1.25 2.65 0.93
N ILE A 310 1.17 1.93 2.03
CA ILE A 310 2.07 0.84 2.40
C ILE A 310 1.20 -0.36 2.72
N ALA A 311 1.53 -1.52 2.14
CA ALA A 311 0.91 -2.79 2.47
C ALA A 311 1.97 -3.76 3.01
N LYS A 312 1.65 -4.47 4.11
CA LYS A 312 2.49 -5.51 4.70
C LYS A 312 1.91 -6.88 4.34
N HIS A 313 2.77 -7.78 3.85
CA HIS A 313 2.37 -9.17 3.67
C HIS A 313 2.26 -9.85 5.04
N PRO A 314 1.16 -10.57 5.35
CA PRO A 314 0.98 -11.17 6.68
C PRO A 314 2.05 -12.20 7.01
N ASP A 315 2.40 -13.09 6.08
CA ASP A 315 3.28 -14.24 6.34
C ASP A 315 4.72 -14.01 5.89
N LEU A 316 4.93 -13.27 4.82
CA LEU A 316 6.26 -13.02 4.28
C LEU A 316 6.88 -11.73 4.86
N PRO A 317 8.20 -11.67 5.03
CA PRO A 317 8.89 -10.46 5.50
C PRO A 317 8.97 -9.41 4.39
N LEU A 318 7.83 -9.04 3.82
CA LEU A 318 7.71 -8.13 2.69
C LEU A 318 6.76 -6.98 3.00
N ILE A 319 7.13 -5.80 2.51
CA ILE A 319 6.23 -4.66 2.38
C ILE A 319 6.22 -4.17 0.94
N ALA A 320 5.06 -3.70 0.52
CA ALA A 320 4.90 -2.98 -0.73
C ALA A 320 4.60 -1.50 -0.44
N SER A 321 5.21 -0.60 -1.19
CA SER A 321 4.93 0.84 -1.11
C SER A 321 4.62 1.39 -2.49
N CYS A 322 3.66 2.31 -2.56
CA CYS A 322 3.31 3.02 -3.77
C CYS A 322 3.18 4.53 -3.52
N GLY A 323 3.34 5.32 -4.57
CA GLY A 323 3.31 6.75 -4.41
C GLY A 323 3.15 7.54 -5.71
N LEU A 324 3.36 8.86 -5.60
CA LEU A 324 3.20 9.79 -6.70
C LEU A 324 4.29 9.67 -7.78
N ASP A 325 5.35 8.95 -7.52
CA ASP A 325 6.40 8.67 -8.49
C ASP A 325 6.05 7.55 -9.49
N SER A 326 4.82 7.02 -9.39
CA SER A 326 4.29 5.97 -10.27
C SER A 326 4.99 4.62 -10.17
N TYR A 327 5.75 4.39 -9.11
CA TYR A 327 6.40 3.10 -8.85
C TYR A 327 5.69 2.33 -7.75
N LEU A 328 5.47 1.05 -8.00
CA LEU A 328 5.26 0.04 -6.97
C LEU A 328 6.63 -0.53 -6.58
N ARG A 329 6.98 -0.44 -5.30
CA ARG A 329 8.23 -1.00 -4.77
C ARG A 329 7.93 -2.07 -3.75
N ILE A 330 8.68 -3.16 -3.84
CA ILE A 330 8.62 -4.29 -2.93
C ILE A 330 9.94 -4.37 -2.18
N TRP A 331 9.86 -4.46 -0.87
CA TRP A 331 10.99 -4.41 0.04
C TRP A 331 11.03 -5.62 0.96
N ASP A 332 12.23 -6.09 1.27
CA ASP A 332 12.49 -7.04 2.34
C ASP A 332 12.55 -6.30 3.69
N THR A 333 11.70 -6.69 4.65
CA THR A 333 11.64 -6.04 5.96
C THR A 333 12.84 -6.37 6.83
N ASN A 334 13.42 -7.58 6.72
CA ASN A 334 14.56 -8.01 7.51
C ASN A 334 15.85 -7.31 7.08
N LYS A 335 16.13 -7.30 5.79
CA LYS A 335 17.33 -6.69 5.21
C LYS A 335 17.15 -5.21 4.92
N ARG A 336 15.90 -4.71 4.90
CA ARG A 336 15.54 -3.35 4.49
C ARG A 336 16.04 -2.97 3.09
N GLN A 337 16.05 -3.96 2.21
CA GLN A 337 16.51 -3.83 0.83
C GLN A 337 15.35 -3.76 -0.14
N LEU A 338 15.53 -2.99 -1.21
CA LEU A 338 14.61 -2.98 -2.34
C LEU A 338 14.78 -4.28 -3.12
N LEU A 339 13.72 -5.09 -3.19
CA LEU A 339 13.70 -6.31 -3.99
C LEU A 339 13.30 -6.02 -5.43
N SER A 340 12.36 -5.12 -5.63
CA SER A 340 11.92 -4.74 -6.97
C SER A 340 11.20 -3.40 -6.99
N ALA A 341 11.27 -2.72 -8.14
CA ALA A 341 10.50 -1.52 -8.44
C ALA A 341 9.88 -1.63 -9.83
N VAL A 342 8.55 -1.49 -9.91
CA VAL A 342 7.78 -1.59 -11.16
C VAL A 342 7.20 -0.23 -11.47
N PHE A 343 7.49 0.28 -12.68
CA PHE A 343 6.94 1.55 -13.15
C PHE A 343 5.56 1.34 -13.77
N LEU A 344 4.54 1.96 -13.20
CA LEU A 344 3.13 1.78 -13.58
C LEU A 344 2.52 3.00 -14.30
N LYS A 345 3.35 3.92 -14.74
CA LYS A 345 3.02 5.09 -15.59
C LYS A 345 2.20 6.20 -14.91
N GLN A 346 1.24 5.86 -14.04
CA GLN A 346 0.33 6.80 -13.40
C GLN A 346 0.63 6.96 -11.91
N HIS A 347 0.25 8.09 -11.33
CA HIS A 347 0.33 8.31 -9.89
C HIS A 347 -0.53 7.29 -9.15
N LEU A 348 0.11 6.54 -8.26
CA LEU A 348 -0.56 5.49 -7.49
C LEU A 348 -1.19 6.07 -6.22
N THR A 349 -2.39 5.60 -5.90
CA THR A 349 -3.15 6.06 -4.74
C THR A 349 -3.15 5.05 -3.60
N SER A 350 -3.25 3.75 -3.91
CA SER A 350 -3.24 2.67 -2.92
C SER A 350 -2.57 1.41 -3.44
N VAL A 351 -2.14 0.56 -2.51
CA VAL A 351 -1.63 -0.79 -2.78
C VAL A 351 -2.20 -1.75 -1.76
N VAL A 352 -2.60 -2.93 -2.22
CA VAL A 352 -2.98 -4.08 -1.40
C VAL A 352 -2.24 -5.32 -1.88
N ILE A 353 -2.00 -6.26 -0.98
CA ILE A 353 -1.31 -7.54 -1.27
C ILE A 353 -2.30 -8.67 -1.06
N ASP A 354 -2.36 -9.59 -1.98
CA ASP A 354 -3.08 -10.85 -1.86
C ASP A 354 -2.20 -11.83 -1.09
N SER A 355 -2.58 -12.16 0.15
CA SER A 355 -1.82 -13.06 1.02
C SER A 355 -1.94 -14.53 0.64
N HIS A 356 -2.97 -14.87 -0.12
CA HIS A 356 -3.27 -16.25 -0.50
C HIS A 356 -2.72 -16.64 -1.87
N PHE A 357 -2.07 -15.71 -2.56
CA PHE A 357 -1.49 -15.97 -3.88
C PHE A 357 -0.37 -17.01 -3.79
N THR A 358 -0.54 -18.12 -4.53
CA THR A 358 0.45 -19.18 -4.66
C THR A 358 0.80 -19.40 -6.13
N ALA A 359 2.09 -19.60 -6.43
CA ALA A 359 2.56 -19.84 -7.80
C ALA A 359 1.97 -21.12 -8.45
N GLN A 360 1.35 -22.00 -7.65
CA GLN A 360 0.79 -23.28 -8.12
C GLN A 360 -0.59 -23.12 -8.77
N GLU A 361 -1.36 -22.10 -8.42
CA GLU A 361 -2.70 -21.88 -8.98
C GLU A 361 -2.71 -21.48 -10.46
N LEU A 362 -1.56 -21.08 -10.99
CA LEU A 362 -1.40 -20.64 -12.39
C LEU A 362 -1.19 -21.78 -13.38
N GLU A 363 -0.89 -23.00 -12.94
CA GLU A 363 -0.74 -24.16 -13.85
C GLU A 363 -2.10 -24.72 -14.28
N VAL A 364 -3.19 -24.42 -13.55
CA VAL A 364 -4.53 -24.96 -13.81
C VAL A 364 -5.32 -24.16 -14.87
N THR A 365 -4.90 -22.95 -15.20
CA THR A 365 -5.65 -22.04 -16.12
C THR A 365 -5.08 -21.96 -17.54
N LYS A 366 -4.15 -22.83 -17.93
CA LYS A 366 -3.83 -22.94 -19.36
C LYS A 366 -4.94 -23.73 -20.05
N PRO A 367 -5.68 -23.14 -21.00
CA PRO A 367 -6.60 -23.90 -21.81
C PRO A 367 -5.78 -24.93 -22.61
N GLU A 368 -6.06 -26.20 -22.37
CA GLU A 368 -5.56 -27.27 -23.24
C GLU A 368 -6.11 -26.98 -24.64
N GLY A 369 -5.24 -26.67 -25.56
CA GLY A 369 -5.57 -26.57 -26.97
C GLY A 369 -6.11 -27.93 -27.47
N PRO A 370 -7.03 -27.95 -28.44
CA PRO A 370 -7.64 -29.17 -28.88
C PRO A 370 -6.60 -30.08 -29.53
N THR A 371 -6.23 -31.12 -28.82
CA THR A 371 -5.50 -32.26 -29.40
C THR A 371 -6.46 -33.01 -30.35
N SER A 372 -6.28 -32.77 -31.64
CA SER A 372 -6.89 -33.60 -32.67
C SER A 372 -6.26 -34.99 -32.61
N LYS A 373 -6.94 -35.94 -31.99
CA LYS A 373 -6.68 -37.38 -32.17
C LYS A 373 -7.29 -37.79 -33.48
N SER A 374 -6.48 -37.97 -34.49
CA SER A 374 -6.85 -38.76 -35.66
C SER A 374 -6.54 -40.23 -35.35
N GLU A 375 -7.60 -40.98 -35.10
CA GLU A 375 -7.57 -42.45 -35.13
C GLU A 375 -7.35 -42.89 -36.57
N VAL A 376 -6.24 -43.57 -36.82
CA VAL A 376 -6.03 -44.32 -38.04
C VAL A 376 -6.27 -45.78 -37.71
N ARG A 377 -7.34 -46.34 -38.30
CA ARG A 377 -7.64 -47.77 -38.37
C ARG A 377 -6.71 -48.43 -39.38
N ASP A 378 -6.05 -49.51 -38.96
CA ASP A 378 -5.44 -50.51 -39.80
C ASP A 378 -6.49 -51.18 -40.67
N GLN A 379 -6.21 -51.30 -41.98
CA GLN A 379 -6.56 -52.45 -42.81
C GLN A 379 -5.54 -52.62 -43.92
N SER A 380 -4.97 -53.84 -43.93
CA SER A 380 -4.16 -54.49 -44.90
C SER A 380 -4.77 -54.51 -46.32
N ASP A 381 -3.94 -54.39 -47.37
CA ASP A 381 -3.70 -55.43 -48.36
C ASP A 381 -2.87 -54.90 -49.55
N GLN A 382 -1.83 -55.63 -49.81
CA GLN A 382 -1.18 -56.11 -51.00
C GLN A 382 -1.14 -55.35 -52.35
N ASP A 383 0.07 -55.41 -52.91
CA ASP A 383 0.51 -55.61 -54.28
C ASP A 383 0.71 -54.43 -55.22
N GLY A 384 1.92 -54.43 -55.77
CA GLY A 384 2.17 -54.20 -57.20
C GLY A 384 3.13 -53.09 -57.58
N ASN A 385 4.34 -53.48 -57.74
CA ASN A 385 5.32 -53.17 -58.81
C ASN A 385 5.40 -51.78 -59.45
N ASP A 386 6.63 -51.43 -59.56
CA ASP A 386 7.44 -50.96 -60.69
C ASP A 386 7.68 -49.47 -60.93
N ASP A 387 8.96 -49.24 -60.94
CA ASP A 387 9.80 -48.54 -61.89
C ASP A 387 10.04 -47.02 -61.80
N GLU A 388 11.30 -46.82 -61.65
CA GLU A 388 12.23 -45.91 -62.34
C GLU A 388 12.24 -44.41 -62.04
N GLU A 389 13.31 -44.08 -61.54
CA GLU A 389 14.53 -43.40 -62.05
C GLU A 389 14.65 -41.88 -61.89
N THR A 390 15.77 -41.60 -61.37
CA THR A 390 16.72 -40.50 -61.64
C THR A 390 16.46 -39.20 -60.90
N SER A 391 17.34 -38.70 -60.24
CA SER A 391 18.79 -38.57 -60.10
C SER A 391 19.16 -37.23 -59.49
N ARG A 392 20.19 -37.30 -58.67
CA ARG A 392 21.29 -36.39 -58.44
C ARG A 392 21.13 -35.17 -57.54
N LYS A 393 21.70 -35.30 -56.35
CA LYS A 393 23.09 -34.90 -55.91
C LYS A 393 23.32 -33.42 -55.97
N SER A 394 23.68 -32.80 -54.82
CA SER A 394 25.01 -32.69 -54.23
C SER A 394 24.98 -31.81 -52.98
N LYS A 395 25.42 -32.17 -51.89
CA LYS A 395 26.68 -32.12 -51.12
C LYS A 395 27.58 -30.92 -51.40
N LYS A 396 27.89 -30.12 -50.34
CA LYS A 396 29.21 -29.77 -49.74
C LYS A 396 29.02 -28.60 -48.80
N LYS A 397 29.31 -28.61 -47.54
CA LYS A 397 30.51 -28.79 -46.71
C LYS A 397 31.64 -27.76 -46.95
N ARG A 398 32.09 -27.22 -45.83
CA ARG A 398 33.38 -26.62 -45.38
C ARG A 398 33.33 -25.12 -45.21
N LYS A 399 33.67 -24.58 -44.07
CA LYS A 399 34.86 -24.59 -43.17
C LYS A 399 35.78 -23.39 -43.43
N ASP A 400 36.00 -22.66 -42.37
CA ASP A 400 37.18 -22.05 -41.81
C ASP A 400 37.85 -20.81 -42.43
N VAL A 401 38.27 -19.99 -41.49
CA VAL A 401 39.59 -19.38 -41.24
C VAL A 401 39.67 -17.84 -41.27
N ALA A 402 39.82 -17.34 -40.06
CA ALA A 402 40.71 -16.31 -39.52
C ALA A 402 41.49 -15.39 -40.46
N SER A 403 41.57 -14.10 -40.16
CA SER A 403 42.77 -13.45 -39.62
C SER A 403 42.71 -11.92 -39.62
N LYS A 404 43.14 -11.38 -38.53
CA LYS A 404 43.99 -10.21 -38.27
C LYS A 404 44.15 -9.15 -39.37
N LYS A 405 43.97 -7.89 -39.00
CA LYS A 405 45.03 -6.86 -39.13
C LYS A 405 44.77 -5.62 -38.28
N GLU A 406 45.74 -5.38 -37.42
CA GLU A 406 46.05 -4.10 -36.76
C GLU A 406 46.35 -3.01 -37.79
N LYS A 407 46.01 -1.77 -37.47
CA LYS A 407 46.83 -0.63 -37.85
C LYS A 407 46.74 0.49 -36.81
N LYS A 408 47.87 0.66 -36.19
CA LYS A 408 48.36 1.75 -35.37
C LYS A 408 48.50 3.03 -36.23
N ILE A 409 48.05 4.16 -35.74
CA ILE A 409 48.66 5.46 -36.04
C ILE A 409 48.79 6.26 -34.74
N LYS A 410 50.00 6.56 -34.39
CA LYS A 410 50.47 7.52 -33.39
C LYS A 410 50.43 8.91 -34.01
N MET A 411 50.09 9.95 -33.21
CA MET A 411 50.94 11.13 -32.97
C MET A 411 50.33 12.08 -31.97
N HIS A 412 51.02 12.30 -30.91
CA HIS A 412 51.55 13.48 -30.26
C HIS A 412 50.62 14.69 -29.98
N GLY A 413 50.61 15.08 -28.70
CA GLY A 413 50.20 16.36 -28.14
C GLY A 413 50.21 16.28 -26.63
N GLU A 414 51.36 16.61 -26.00
CA GLU A 414 51.49 16.85 -24.56
C GLU A 414 50.78 18.16 -24.17
N GLU A 415 49.98 18.13 -23.10
CA GLU A 415 49.94 19.26 -22.16
C GLU A 415 49.47 18.74 -20.81
N GLN A 416 50.32 19.02 -19.82
CA GLN A 416 50.18 18.83 -18.39
C GLN A 416 49.10 19.74 -17.85
N ILE A 417 48.20 19.25 -16.99
CA ILE A 417 47.65 20.01 -15.85
C ILE A 417 47.21 19.03 -14.75
N ASN A 418 47.93 19.08 -13.68
CA ASN A 418 47.64 18.93 -12.25
C ASN A 418 46.47 18.05 -11.78
N GLY A 419 46.83 17.15 -10.90
CA GLY A 419 46.01 16.31 -10.05
C GLY A 419 45.08 17.08 -9.14
N ILE A 420 43.89 16.51 -8.96
CA ILE A 420 43.07 16.75 -7.80
C ILE A 420 42.68 15.35 -7.29
N GLU A 421 43.19 15.05 -6.10
CA GLU A 421 42.90 13.86 -5.31
C GLU A 421 41.43 13.91 -4.87
N ASP A 422 40.74 12.79 -5.02
CA ASP A 422 39.44 12.55 -4.40
C ASP A 422 39.59 12.45 -2.88
N PRO A 423 38.80 13.17 -2.09
CA PRO A 423 38.76 12.93 -0.66
C PRO A 423 37.79 11.81 -0.31
N ALA A 424 38.31 10.87 0.45
CA ALA A 424 37.63 9.73 1.06
C ALA A 424 36.30 10.06 1.71
N GLU A 425 35.35 9.11 1.54
CA GLU A 425 34.13 9.00 2.32
C GLU A 425 34.42 9.05 3.82
N LYS A 426 33.97 10.12 4.47
CA LYS A 426 33.87 10.18 5.93
C LYS A 426 32.43 9.85 6.33
N ASP A 427 32.28 8.76 7.05
CA ASP A 427 31.11 8.41 7.82
C ASP A 427 30.68 9.56 8.74
N TRP A 428 29.52 10.14 8.48
CA TRP A 428 28.87 11.08 9.40
C TRP A 428 28.04 10.29 10.41
N ILE A 429 28.65 10.02 11.56
CA ILE A 429 27.93 9.68 12.79
C ILE A 429 27.72 11.00 13.51
N ASP A 430 26.55 11.62 13.37
CA ASP A 430 26.15 12.77 14.16
C ASP A 430 25.76 12.33 15.58
N GLU A 431 26.66 12.54 16.51
CA GLU A 431 26.37 12.56 17.95
C GLU A 431 25.59 13.84 18.30
N LEU A 432 24.37 13.68 18.79
CA LEU A 432 23.58 14.76 19.37
C LEU A 432 24.15 15.19 20.72
N PRO A 433 24.26 16.49 21.03
CA PRO A 433 24.84 16.97 22.29
C PRO A 433 23.90 16.73 23.47
N ILE A 434 24.37 15.99 24.44
CA ILE A 434 23.73 15.78 25.74
C ILE A 434 23.79 17.08 26.54
N SER A 435 22.67 17.77 26.73
CA SER A 435 22.57 18.91 27.64
C SER A 435 22.73 18.46 29.10
N LYS A 436 23.85 18.83 29.71
CA LYS A 436 24.13 18.66 31.15
C LYS A 436 23.15 19.50 31.98
N ARG A 437 22.22 18.87 32.67
CA ARG A 437 21.42 19.47 33.73
C ARG A 437 22.31 19.74 34.94
N LYS A 438 22.62 21.01 35.25
CA LYS A 438 23.21 21.47 36.52
C LYS A 438 22.19 21.25 37.64
N LYS A 439 22.56 20.42 38.61
CA LYS A 439 21.90 20.32 39.93
C LYS A 439 22.23 21.55 40.73
N HIS A 440 21.25 22.43 40.98
CA HIS A 440 21.36 23.42 42.06
C HIS A 440 20.90 22.76 43.36
N SER A 441 21.88 22.58 44.27
CA SER A 441 21.60 22.25 45.66
C SER A 441 21.19 23.52 46.40
N LYS A 442 19.96 23.59 46.87
CA LYS A 442 19.53 24.62 47.85
C LYS A 442 19.93 24.22 49.25
N LYS A 443 20.85 24.97 49.84
CA LYS A 443 21.14 25.00 51.28
C LYS A 443 19.92 25.53 52.04
N ARG A 444 19.45 24.72 52.98
CA ARG A 444 18.50 25.11 54.02
C ARG A 444 19.25 25.94 55.07
N GLY A 445 18.91 27.19 55.25
CA GLY A 445 19.31 28.00 56.39
C GLY A 445 18.21 27.94 57.45
N GLU A 446 18.58 27.41 58.62
CA GLU A 446 17.84 27.55 59.87
C GLU A 446 17.91 29.04 60.31
N LYS A 447 16.76 29.58 60.75
CA LYS A 447 16.71 30.72 61.66
C LYS A 447 15.80 30.33 62.82
N GLN A 448 16.44 30.34 63.99
CA GLN A 448 15.85 30.34 65.32
C GLN A 448 15.15 31.70 65.62
N SER A 449 14.11 31.51 66.35
CA SER A 449 13.42 32.34 67.34
C SER A 449 14.01 33.74 67.70
N ASP A 450 13.14 34.73 67.69
CA ASP A 450 12.61 35.41 68.91
C ASP A 450 11.27 36.06 68.52
#